data_71e067906e3ce149457f843c0d429a1f
#
_entry.id   71e067906e3ce149457f843c0d429a1f
#
_cell.length_a   1.000
_cell.length_b   1.000
_cell.length_c   1.000
_cell.angle_alpha   90.00
_cell.angle_beta   90.00
_cell.angle_gamma   90.00
#
_symmetry.space_group_name_H-M   'P 1'
#
loop_
_entity.id
_entity.type
_entity.pdbx_description
1 polymer ?
#
loop_
_entity_poly.entity_id
_entity_poly.type
_entity_poly.pdbx_seq_one_letter_code
_entity_poly.pdbx_strand_id
1 'polypeptide(L)'
;MANKIVHVQKLGQMRYKPTWDYQRMIAEKVQKNVRSGKDPGHTLLLVEHEPVYTTGIRKSDYSPEVEAQLKIKGADFHRTNRGGLITFHGPGQLVAYPIIHLSSFSPGIKWYICALQRTVIRTLRILGITAHTSPHTGVWVGDNKICAIGIQGRHVTTHGLALNCNIDLSWYDNILPCGIPDKGVTSATQELNRNVTIREVEPYFLKSFAEVFQCSIVMT
;
A
#
# COMPACT_ATOMS: atom_id res chain seq x y z
N MET A 1 -1.94 21.56 -19.17
CA MET A 1 -1.19 20.87 -18.09
C MET A 1 -0.40 19.75 -18.72
N ALA A 2 0.89 19.58 -18.42
CA ALA A 2 1.67 18.47 -18.95
C ALA A 2 1.05 17.14 -18.54
N ASN A 3 0.94 16.21 -19.49
CA ASN A 3 0.41 14.87 -19.24
C ASN A 3 1.39 14.11 -18.35
N LYS A 4 1.00 13.79 -17.12
CA LYS A 4 1.83 13.07 -16.16
C LYS A 4 1.84 11.59 -16.53
N ILE A 5 3.01 11.03 -16.75
CA ILE A 5 3.17 9.60 -17.04
C ILE A 5 3.63 8.88 -15.78
N VAL A 6 2.99 7.76 -15.47
CA VAL A 6 3.40 6.85 -14.40
C VAL A 6 3.69 5.48 -14.99
N HIS A 7 4.93 5.04 -14.85
CA HIS A 7 5.37 3.71 -15.27
C HIS A 7 4.94 2.67 -14.24
N VAL A 8 4.19 1.67 -14.69
CA VAL A 8 3.72 0.59 -13.81
C VAL A 8 4.58 -0.65 -14.00
N GLN A 9 5.11 -1.16 -12.90
CA GLN A 9 5.86 -2.40 -12.86
C GLN A 9 5.16 -3.42 -11.97
N LYS A 10 4.87 -4.58 -12.54
CA LYS A 10 4.32 -5.73 -11.80
C LYS A 10 5.47 -6.63 -11.38
N LEU A 11 5.71 -6.72 -10.09
CA LEU A 11 6.84 -7.48 -9.55
C LEU A 11 6.49 -8.94 -9.24
N GLY A 12 5.19 -9.31 -9.33
CA GLY A 12 4.75 -10.64 -8.89
C GLY A 12 4.91 -10.83 -7.39
N GLN A 13 5.16 -12.08 -6.98
CA GLN A 13 5.38 -12.41 -5.58
C GLN A 13 6.85 -12.19 -5.21
N MET A 14 7.09 -11.40 -4.17
CA MET A 14 8.41 -10.96 -3.76
C MET A 14 8.56 -10.90 -2.25
N ARG A 15 9.76 -11.18 -1.75
CA ARG A 15 10.13 -10.83 -0.36
C ARG A 15 10.13 -9.33 -0.15
N TYR A 16 9.83 -8.92 1.09
CA TYR A 16 9.69 -7.50 1.43
C TYR A 16 11.02 -6.73 1.28
N LYS A 17 12.12 -7.24 1.82
CA LYS A 17 13.39 -6.50 1.86
C LYS A 17 13.94 -6.15 0.47
N PRO A 18 14.03 -7.07 -0.50
CA PRO A 18 14.43 -6.74 -1.87
C PRO A 18 13.53 -5.68 -2.52
N THR A 19 12.23 -5.78 -2.31
CA THR A 19 11.26 -4.80 -2.83
C THR A 19 11.44 -3.42 -2.19
N TRP A 20 11.72 -3.36 -0.90
CA TRP A 20 11.99 -2.10 -0.21
C TRP A 20 13.29 -1.45 -0.70
N ASP A 21 14.35 -2.23 -0.91
CA ASP A 21 15.60 -1.71 -1.50
C ASP A 21 15.38 -1.20 -2.92
N TYR A 22 14.58 -1.91 -3.72
CA TYR A 22 14.20 -1.46 -5.06
C TYR A 22 13.42 -0.15 -5.05
N GLN A 23 12.46 0.01 -4.13
CA GLN A 23 11.75 1.29 -3.95
C GLN A 23 12.73 2.44 -3.68
N ARG A 24 13.72 2.23 -2.81
CA ARG A 24 14.73 3.24 -2.47
C ARG A 24 15.55 3.64 -3.68
N MET A 25 16.02 2.67 -4.45
CA MET A 25 16.76 2.92 -5.69
C MET A 25 15.96 3.77 -6.69
N ILE A 26 14.66 3.44 -6.89
CA ILE A 26 13.79 4.24 -7.77
C ILE A 26 13.58 5.63 -7.19
N ALA A 27 13.35 5.78 -5.89
CA ALA A 27 13.15 7.08 -5.26
C ALA A 27 14.38 7.99 -5.40
N GLU A 28 15.59 7.45 -5.26
CA GLU A 28 16.83 8.16 -5.48
C GLU A 28 16.97 8.62 -6.95
N LYS A 29 16.60 7.74 -7.91
CA LYS A 29 16.58 8.09 -9.34
C LYS A 29 15.59 9.22 -9.64
N VAL A 30 14.36 9.13 -9.12
CA VAL A 30 13.33 10.19 -9.24
C VAL A 30 13.87 11.51 -8.68
N GLN A 31 14.49 11.48 -7.51
CA GLN A 31 15.06 12.66 -6.85
C GLN A 31 16.19 13.29 -7.68
N LYS A 32 17.09 12.46 -8.22
CA LYS A 32 18.19 12.90 -9.09
C LYS A 32 17.66 13.56 -10.37
N ASN A 33 16.66 12.94 -11.00
CA ASN A 33 16.04 13.47 -12.22
C ASN A 33 15.42 14.84 -11.98
N VAL A 34 14.63 14.99 -10.91
CA VAL A 34 14.00 16.26 -10.53
C VAL A 34 15.04 17.35 -10.30
N ARG A 35 16.12 17.07 -9.57
CA ARG A 35 17.21 18.04 -9.33
C ARG A 35 17.92 18.46 -10.60
N SER A 36 17.96 17.59 -11.61
CA SER A 36 18.59 17.85 -12.92
C SER A 36 17.62 18.43 -13.94
N GLY A 37 16.39 18.79 -13.57
CA GLY A 37 15.38 19.31 -14.49
C GLY A 37 14.89 18.31 -15.53
N LYS A 38 15.14 17.00 -15.32
CA LYS A 38 14.68 15.91 -16.20
C LYS A 38 13.29 15.43 -15.80
N ASP A 39 12.67 14.62 -16.68
CA ASP A 39 11.44 13.89 -16.34
C ASP A 39 11.66 13.07 -15.04
N PRO A 40 10.82 13.23 -14.03
CA PRO A 40 10.95 12.50 -12.77
C PRO A 40 11.02 10.97 -12.95
N GLY A 41 10.28 10.42 -13.92
CA GLY A 41 10.13 8.98 -14.09
C GLY A 41 9.28 8.36 -12.99
N HIS A 42 8.09 8.92 -12.77
CA HIS A 42 7.15 8.40 -11.76
C HIS A 42 6.88 6.93 -11.96
N THR A 43 6.93 6.15 -10.91
CA THR A 43 6.79 4.69 -10.96
C THR A 43 5.74 4.23 -9.95
N LEU A 44 4.90 3.29 -10.36
CA LEU A 44 3.98 2.55 -9.51
C LEU A 44 4.40 1.08 -9.51
N LEU A 45 4.86 0.57 -8.38
CA LEU A 45 5.14 -0.85 -8.22
C LEU A 45 3.88 -1.55 -7.69
N LEU A 46 3.50 -2.65 -8.33
CA LEU A 46 2.48 -3.58 -7.84
C LEU A 46 3.18 -4.88 -7.45
N VAL A 47 2.91 -5.35 -6.25
CA VAL A 47 3.58 -6.53 -5.68
C VAL A 47 2.63 -7.30 -4.77
N GLU A 48 2.84 -8.59 -4.70
CA GLU A 48 2.31 -9.50 -3.70
C GLU A 48 3.48 -9.97 -2.83
N HIS A 49 3.42 -9.77 -1.51
CA HIS A 49 4.53 -10.15 -0.65
C HIS A 49 4.41 -11.59 -0.16
N GLU A 50 5.56 -12.24 0.06
CA GLU A 50 5.64 -13.38 0.97
C GLU A 50 5.23 -12.92 2.38
N PRO A 51 4.76 -13.83 3.26
CA PRO A 51 4.30 -13.48 4.60
C PRO A 51 5.31 -12.63 5.37
N VAL A 52 4.91 -11.42 5.77
CA VAL A 52 5.77 -10.48 6.48
C VAL A 52 5.00 -9.53 7.38
N TYR A 53 5.48 -9.31 8.58
CA TYR A 53 5.05 -8.22 9.45
C TYR A 53 5.99 -7.02 9.30
N THR A 54 5.41 -5.83 9.15
CA THR A 54 6.19 -4.59 9.10
C THR A 54 5.70 -3.62 10.16
N THR A 55 6.64 -3.01 10.90
CA THR A 55 6.33 -1.89 11.80
C THR A 55 6.65 -0.57 11.13
N GLY A 56 5.91 0.48 11.48
CA GLY A 56 6.22 1.85 11.09
C GLY A 56 7.00 2.61 12.16
N ILE A 57 7.12 3.92 11.96
CA ILE A 57 7.87 4.82 12.86
C ILE A 57 7.16 5.08 14.20
N ARG A 58 5.87 4.82 14.31
CA ARG A 58 5.19 4.89 15.61
C ARG A 58 5.66 3.72 16.44
N LYS A 59 6.38 4.03 17.50
CA LYS A 59 6.88 3.04 18.45
C LYS A 59 5.68 2.39 19.15
N SER A 60 5.44 1.13 18.88
CA SER A 60 4.83 0.20 19.80
C SER A 60 5.93 -0.79 20.17
N ASP A 61 5.97 -1.17 21.43
CA ASP A 61 7.03 -2.02 21.98
C ASP A 61 6.87 -3.47 21.47
N TYR A 62 7.24 -3.68 20.20
CA TYR A 62 7.44 -5.02 19.70
C TYR A 62 8.81 -5.50 20.18
N SER A 63 8.79 -6.19 21.31
CA SER A 63 9.99 -6.77 21.89
C SER A 63 10.60 -7.83 20.95
N PRO A 64 11.88 -8.17 21.13
CA PRO A 64 12.52 -9.25 20.38
C PRO A 64 11.77 -10.59 20.51
N GLU A 65 11.11 -10.84 21.64
CA GLU A 65 10.31 -12.05 21.89
C GLU A 65 9.08 -12.08 20.99
N VAL A 66 8.34 -10.97 20.86
CA VAL A 66 7.18 -10.84 19.93
C VAL A 66 7.64 -11.03 18.49
N GLU A 67 8.77 -10.43 18.09
CA GLU A 67 9.35 -10.62 16.76
C GLU A 67 9.67 -12.10 16.51
N ALA A 68 10.31 -12.77 17.49
CA ALA A 68 10.64 -14.19 17.39
C ALA A 68 9.39 -15.06 17.24
N GLN A 69 8.33 -14.79 18.00
CA GLN A 69 7.06 -15.51 17.90
C GLN A 69 6.40 -15.37 16.53
N LEU A 70 6.42 -14.18 15.95
CA LEU A 70 5.87 -13.94 14.61
C LEU A 70 6.68 -14.66 13.52
N LYS A 71 8.01 -14.71 13.66
CA LYS A 71 8.90 -15.45 12.74
C LYS A 71 8.70 -16.96 12.81
N ILE A 72 8.47 -17.52 13.99
CA ILE A 72 8.19 -18.96 14.17
C ILE A 72 6.94 -19.38 13.38
N LYS A 73 5.97 -18.47 13.19
CA LYS A 73 4.77 -18.72 12.38
C LYS A 73 5.00 -18.68 10.87
N GLY A 74 6.25 -18.47 10.42
CA GLY A 74 6.61 -18.48 8.99
C GLY A 74 6.55 -17.14 8.30
N ALA A 75 6.44 -16.02 9.03
CA ALA A 75 6.47 -14.67 8.46
C ALA A 75 7.81 -13.97 8.74
N ASP A 76 8.32 -13.22 7.78
CA ASP A 76 9.42 -12.29 8.01
C ASP A 76 8.97 -11.12 8.93
N PHE A 77 9.93 -10.39 9.49
CA PHE A 77 9.65 -9.21 10.31
C PHE A 77 10.63 -8.08 9.99
N HIS A 78 10.09 -6.88 9.66
CA HIS A 78 10.90 -5.71 9.32
C HIS A 78 10.45 -4.45 10.04
N ARG A 79 11.41 -3.74 10.65
CA ARG A 79 11.23 -2.37 11.15
C ARG A 79 11.48 -1.40 10.01
N THR A 80 10.49 -0.57 9.70
CA THR A 80 10.52 0.33 8.54
C THR A 80 10.38 1.79 8.94
N ASN A 81 10.57 2.68 7.97
CA ASN A 81 10.43 4.13 8.14
C ASN A 81 9.10 4.69 7.62
N ARG A 82 8.11 3.85 7.32
CA ARG A 82 6.75 4.29 6.94
C ARG A 82 5.97 4.81 8.15
N GLY A 83 4.96 5.61 7.88
CA GLY A 83 3.96 5.96 8.89
C GLY A 83 3.14 4.75 9.37
N GLY A 84 2.56 4.87 10.56
CA GLY A 84 1.66 3.87 11.13
C GLY A 84 2.33 2.88 12.08
N LEU A 85 1.53 1.92 12.55
CA LEU A 85 1.89 0.84 13.46
C LEU A 85 2.19 -0.45 12.69
N ILE A 86 2.19 -1.60 13.38
CA ILE A 86 2.38 -2.90 12.75
C ILE A 86 1.26 -3.23 11.77
N THR A 87 1.60 -3.90 10.69
CA THR A 87 0.66 -4.53 9.76
C THR A 87 1.27 -5.80 9.20
N PHE A 88 0.43 -6.59 8.56
CA PHE A 88 0.82 -7.80 7.85
C PHE A 88 0.72 -7.59 6.34
N HIS A 89 1.63 -8.22 5.60
CA HIS A 89 1.56 -8.39 4.16
C HIS A 89 1.75 -9.87 3.83
N GLY A 90 1.02 -10.36 2.85
CA GLY A 90 1.11 -11.76 2.44
C GLY A 90 0.34 -12.06 1.15
N PRO A 91 0.34 -13.34 0.72
CA PRO A 91 -0.40 -13.78 -0.45
C PRO A 91 -1.87 -13.39 -0.40
N GLY A 92 -2.41 -12.95 -1.53
CA GLY A 92 -3.78 -12.45 -1.64
C GLY A 92 -3.95 -10.97 -1.27
N GLN A 93 -2.86 -10.22 -1.02
CA GLN A 93 -2.92 -8.79 -0.77
C GLN A 93 -2.27 -8.01 -1.92
N LEU A 94 -3.02 -7.13 -2.57
CA LEU A 94 -2.47 -6.20 -3.56
C LEU A 94 -1.74 -5.06 -2.85
N VAL A 95 -0.42 -5.08 -2.94
CA VAL A 95 0.42 -3.99 -2.41
C VAL A 95 0.84 -3.07 -3.55
N ALA A 96 0.61 -1.77 -3.36
CA ALA A 96 0.95 -0.75 -4.34
C ALA A 96 1.86 0.31 -3.73
N TYR A 97 3.00 0.52 -4.37
CA TYR A 97 4.01 1.50 -3.97
C TYR A 97 4.18 2.58 -5.05
N PRO A 98 3.42 3.70 -4.99
CA PRO A 98 3.66 4.83 -5.87
C PRO A 98 4.91 5.58 -5.43
N ILE A 99 5.91 5.61 -6.29
CA ILE A 99 7.16 6.34 -6.10
C ILE A 99 7.12 7.55 -7.03
N ILE A 100 6.61 8.65 -6.50
CA ILE A 100 6.29 9.85 -7.28
C ILE A 100 6.86 11.11 -6.63
N HIS A 101 7.18 12.10 -7.44
CA HIS A 101 7.49 13.45 -6.99
C HIS A 101 6.18 14.20 -6.74
N LEU A 102 5.85 14.48 -5.48
CA LEU A 102 4.54 15.01 -5.07
C LEU A 102 4.19 16.32 -5.75
N SER A 103 5.14 17.26 -5.86
CA SER A 103 4.90 18.57 -6.46
C SER A 103 4.50 18.50 -7.94
N SER A 104 4.77 17.38 -8.63
CA SER A 104 4.28 17.14 -10.00
C SER A 104 2.78 16.85 -10.06
N PHE A 105 2.17 16.44 -8.95
CA PHE A 105 0.74 16.12 -8.85
C PHE A 105 -0.02 17.18 -8.06
N SER A 106 0.27 17.25 -6.77
CA SER A 106 -0.23 18.28 -5.86
C SER A 106 0.68 18.32 -4.64
N PRO A 107 1.12 19.48 -4.19
CA PRO A 107 1.99 19.56 -3.03
C PRO A 107 1.22 19.15 -1.78
N GLY A 108 1.78 18.22 -1.02
CA GLY A 108 1.32 17.88 0.31
C GLY A 108 0.96 16.42 0.52
N ILE A 109 1.45 15.93 1.65
CA ILE A 109 1.27 14.54 2.08
C ILE A 109 -0.19 14.20 2.39
N LYS A 110 -0.95 15.18 2.89
CA LYS A 110 -2.39 15.02 3.20
C LYS A 110 -3.19 14.74 1.93
N TRP A 111 -2.94 15.51 0.87
CA TRP A 111 -3.56 15.25 -0.43
C TRP A 111 -3.23 13.85 -0.94
N TYR A 112 -1.97 13.43 -0.82
CA TYR A 112 -1.51 12.13 -1.29
C TYR A 112 -2.22 10.98 -0.57
N ILE A 113 -2.32 11.04 0.76
CA ILE A 113 -3.09 10.05 1.53
C ILE A 113 -4.55 10.00 1.06
N CYS A 114 -5.19 11.17 0.92
CA CYS A 114 -6.57 11.24 0.43
C CYS A 114 -6.70 10.69 -1.02
N ALA A 115 -5.69 10.90 -1.87
CA ALA A 115 -5.70 10.36 -3.23
C ALA A 115 -5.60 8.83 -3.23
N LEU A 116 -4.73 8.25 -2.39
CA LEU A 116 -4.64 6.80 -2.21
C LEU A 116 -5.96 6.21 -1.70
N GLN A 117 -6.58 6.83 -0.68
CA GLN A 117 -7.88 6.39 -0.16
C GLN A 117 -8.97 6.43 -1.24
N ARG A 118 -9.07 7.54 -2.00
CA ARG A 118 -10.03 7.67 -3.10
C ARG A 118 -9.81 6.63 -4.21
N THR A 119 -8.56 6.32 -4.53
CA THR A 119 -8.22 5.26 -5.49
C THR A 119 -8.80 3.92 -5.05
N VAL A 120 -8.56 3.53 -3.80
CA VAL A 120 -9.06 2.25 -3.26
C VAL A 120 -10.60 2.25 -3.17
N ILE A 121 -11.21 3.31 -2.63
CA ILE A 121 -12.67 3.41 -2.53
C ILE A 121 -13.33 3.29 -3.91
N ARG A 122 -12.76 3.95 -4.93
CA ARG A 122 -13.25 3.86 -6.30
C ARG A 122 -13.10 2.45 -6.88
N THR A 123 -11.97 1.79 -6.62
CA THR A 123 -11.72 0.40 -7.00
C THR A 123 -12.76 -0.53 -6.40
N LEU A 124 -12.99 -0.41 -5.10
CA LEU A 124 -13.95 -1.24 -4.37
C LEU A 124 -15.40 -1.00 -4.82
N ARG A 125 -15.75 0.25 -5.17
CA ARG A 125 -17.06 0.58 -5.73
C ARG A 125 -17.33 -0.12 -7.05
N ILE A 126 -16.33 -0.27 -7.93
CA ILE A 126 -16.46 -1.01 -9.19
C ILE A 126 -16.76 -2.50 -8.92
N LEU A 127 -16.23 -3.04 -7.84
CA LEU A 127 -16.49 -4.41 -7.39
C LEU A 127 -17.82 -4.58 -6.65
N GLY A 128 -18.55 -3.48 -6.39
CA GLY A 128 -19.80 -3.51 -5.61
C GLY A 128 -19.63 -3.40 -4.11
N ILE A 129 -18.43 -3.07 -3.61
CA ILE A 129 -18.15 -2.90 -2.18
C ILE A 129 -18.24 -1.42 -1.80
N THR A 130 -19.09 -1.09 -0.82
CA THR A 130 -19.20 0.26 -0.26
C THR A 130 -18.15 0.46 0.83
N ALA A 131 -17.13 1.27 0.54
CA ALA A 131 -16.04 1.56 1.45
C ALA A 131 -15.93 3.07 1.74
N HIS A 132 -15.33 3.42 2.86
CA HIS A 132 -15.22 4.79 3.33
C HIS A 132 -13.87 5.08 4.00
N THR A 133 -13.62 6.36 4.31
CA THR A 133 -12.52 6.80 5.18
C THR A 133 -13.00 6.91 6.63
N SER A 134 -12.06 6.84 7.58
CA SER A 134 -12.32 7.08 9.00
C SER A 134 -11.27 8.04 9.57
N PRO A 135 -11.37 8.47 10.84
CA PRO A 135 -10.30 9.21 11.50
C PRO A 135 -8.95 8.45 11.51
N HIS A 136 -9.00 7.14 11.37
CA HIS A 136 -7.82 6.27 11.28
C HIS A 136 -7.43 6.04 9.83
N THR A 137 -6.18 6.35 9.49
CA THR A 137 -5.64 6.19 8.12
C THR A 137 -5.85 4.78 7.58
N GLY A 138 -6.41 4.68 6.37
CA GLY A 138 -6.76 3.43 5.69
C GLY A 138 -8.10 3.55 4.98
N VAL A 139 -8.59 2.46 4.40
CA VAL A 139 -9.93 2.36 3.82
C VAL A 139 -10.70 1.28 4.57
N TRP A 140 -11.98 1.51 4.81
CA TRP A 140 -12.80 0.76 5.74
C TRP A 140 -14.12 0.32 5.10
N VAL A 141 -14.61 -0.84 5.52
CA VAL A 141 -15.98 -1.33 5.27
C VAL A 141 -16.59 -1.56 6.64
N GLY A 142 -17.63 -0.79 7.00
CA GLY A 142 -18.08 -0.74 8.38
C GLY A 142 -16.92 -0.41 9.33
N ASP A 143 -16.73 -1.23 10.35
CA ASP A 143 -15.67 -1.09 11.34
C ASP A 143 -14.38 -1.88 11.00
N ASN A 144 -14.35 -2.54 9.84
CA ASN A 144 -13.23 -3.38 9.43
C ASN A 144 -12.37 -2.70 8.37
N LYS A 145 -11.06 -2.74 8.57
CA LYS A 145 -10.10 -2.18 7.61
C LYS A 145 -9.87 -3.14 6.45
N ILE A 146 -10.18 -2.70 5.23
CA ILE A 146 -9.92 -3.46 4.01
C ILE A 146 -8.59 -3.07 3.34
N CYS A 147 -8.10 -1.86 3.59
CA CYS A 147 -6.82 -1.41 3.03
C CYS A 147 -6.02 -0.62 4.07
N ALA A 148 -4.80 -1.06 4.31
CA ALA A 148 -3.82 -0.33 5.10
C ALA A 148 -3.09 0.69 4.22
N ILE A 149 -2.76 1.87 4.79
CA ILE A 149 -1.96 2.90 4.13
C ILE A 149 -0.86 3.31 5.09
N GLY A 150 0.38 3.17 4.64
CA GLY A 150 1.56 3.60 5.36
C GLY A 150 2.58 4.13 4.37
N ILE A 151 2.91 5.39 4.46
CA ILE A 151 3.76 6.09 3.48
C ILE A 151 4.96 6.74 4.16
N GLN A 152 5.99 6.99 3.37
CA GLN A 152 7.11 7.84 3.74
C GLN A 152 7.43 8.77 2.57
N GLY A 153 7.82 9.99 2.86
CA GLY A 153 8.32 10.94 1.87
C GLY A 153 7.86 12.38 2.14
N ARG A 154 8.71 13.30 1.75
CA ARG A 154 8.43 14.74 1.79
C ARG A 154 8.26 15.30 0.38
N HIS A 155 9.14 14.92 -0.54
CA HIS A 155 9.14 15.34 -1.93
C HIS A 155 8.91 14.17 -2.88
N VAL A 156 9.60 13.05 -2.66
CA VAL A 156 9.40 11.79 -3.36
C VAL A 156 8.84 10.77 -2.37
N THR A 157 7.80 10.06 -2.77
CA THR A 157 7.11 9.09 -1.94
C THR A 157 7.73 7.69 -2.05
N THR A 158 7.66 6.94 -0.96
CA THR A 158 7.91 5.50 -0.88
C THR A 158 6.87 4.82 -0.01
N HIS A 159 6.85 3.50 0.01
CA HIS A 159 5.76 2.72 0.57
C HIS A 159 4.41 3.10 -0.10
N GLY A 160 3.29 2.80 0.50
CA GLY A 160 2.02 3.07 -0.14
C GLY A 160 0.83 2.46 0.57
N LEU A 161 0.13 1.57 -0.11
CA LEU A 161 -1.08 0.93 0.37
C LEU A 161 -1.04 -0.60 0.18
N ALA A 162 -1.87 -1.28 0.96
CA ALA A 162 -2.02 -2.73 0.93
C ALA A 162 -3.52 -3.07 1.02
N LEU A 163 -4.10 -3.49 -0.11
CA LEU A 163 -5.52 -3.84 -0.26
C LEU A 163 -5.71 -5.34 -0.11
N ASN A 164 -6.51 -5.74 0.87
CA ASN A 164 -6.86 -7.12 1.12
C ASN A 164 -7.84 -7.62 0.05
N CYS A 165 -7.38 -8.49 -0.87
CA CYS A 165 -8.22 -9.12 -1.89
C CYS A 165 -8.77 -10.46 -1.37
N ASN A 166 -7.94 -11.50 -1.36
CA ASN A 166 -8.26 -12.84 -0.84
C ASN A 166 -7.20 -13.36 0.15
N ILE A 167 -6.57 -12.46 0.86
CA ILE A 167 -5.58 -12.77 1.89
C ILE A 167 -6.21 -13.57 3.03
N ASP A 168 -5.44 -14.48 3.63
CA ASP A 168 -5.81 -15.13 4.88
C ASP A 168 -5.75 -14.11 6.03
N LEU A 169 -6.91 -13.77 6.57
CA LEU A 169 -7.04 -12.75 7.62
C LEU A 169 -6.58 -13.25 9.00
N SER A 170 -6.41 -14.56 9.20
CA SER A 170 -5.93 -15.12 10.48
C SER A 170 -4.53 -14.64 10.87
N TRP A 171 -3.74 -14.17 9.92
CA TRP A 171 -2.45 -13.55 10.20
C TRP A 171 -2.57 -12.29 11.08
N TYR A 172 -3.70 -11.58 11.00
CA TYR A 172 -3.94 -10.39 11.81
C TYR A 172 -4.30 -10.70 13.27
N ASP A 173 -4.67 -11.96 13.60
CA ASP A 173 -4.94 -12.40 14.99
C ASP A 173 -3.70 -12.34 15.87
N ASN A 174 -2.52 -12.30 15.26
CA ASN A 174 -1.23 -12.24 15.96
C ASN A 174 -0.79 -10.83 16.33
N ILE A 175 -1.52 -9.81 15.92
CA ILE A 175 -1.20 -8.40 16.14
C ILE A 175 -2.47 -7.63 16.51
N LEU A 176 -2.32 -6.48 17.16
CA LEU A 176 -3.40 -5.51 17.27
C LEU A 176 -3.39 -4.64 16.00
N PRO A 177 -4.26 -4.91 15.01
CA PRO A 177 -4.25 -4.15 13.77
C PRO A 177 -4.48 -2.68 14.07
N CYS A 178 -3.53 -1.82 13.68
CA CYS A 178 -3.61 -0.37 13.90
C CYS A 178 -3.62 0.09 15.37
N GLY A 179 -3.44 -0.80 16.34
CA GLY A 179 -3.52 -0.47 17.77
C GLY A 179 -4.90 0.02 18.24
N ILE A 180 -5.98 -0.40 17.56
CA ILE A 180 -7.35 0.02 17.90
C ILE A 180 -8.12 -1.21 18.36
N PRO A 181 -8.50 -1.30 19.66
CA PRO A 181 -9.08 -2.51 20.25
C PRO A 181 -10.38 -2.99 19.60
N ASP A 182 -11.24 -2.06 19.12
CA ASP A 182 -12.58 -2.39 18.66
C ASP A 182 -12.73 -2.40 17.13
N LYS A 183 -11.62 -2.49 16.39
CA LYS A 183 -11.60 -2.45 14.92
C LYS A 183 -10.98 -3.71 14.36
N GLY A 184 -11.68 -4.33 13.40
CA GLY A 184 -11.23 -5.53 12.71
C GLY A 184 -10.52 -5.25 11.38
N VAL A 185 -10.29 -6.33 10.67
CA VAL A 185 -9.82 -6.36 9.29
C VAL A 185 -10.82 -7.14 8.43
N THR A 186 -10.86 -6.83 7.14
CA THR A 186 -11.67 -7.56 6.16
C THR A 186 -10.95 -7.65 4.83
N SER A 187 -11.53 -8.35 3.87
CA SER A 187 -11.01 -8.51 2.51
C SER A 187 -12.15 -8.43 1.48
N ALA A 188 -11.80 -8.18 0.22
CA ALA A 188 -12.81 -8.17 -0.84
C ALA A 188 -13.53 -9.52 -0.98
N THR A 189 -12.82 -10.63 -0.74
CA THR A 189 -13.39 -11.99 -0.69
C THR A 189 -14.43 -12.13 0.40
N GLN A 190 -14.15 -11.64 1.60
CA GLN A 190 -15.09 -11.71 2.72
C GLN A 190 -16.33 -10.84 2.47
N GLU A 191 -16.15 -9.62 1.97
CA GLU A 191 -17.25 -8.68 1.72
C GLU A 191 -18.19 -9.13 0.60
N LEU A 192 -17.68 -9.85 -0.40
CA LEU A 192 -18.46 -10.34 -1.54
C LEU A 192 -18.88 -11.82 -1.41
N ASN A 193 -18.46 -12.49 -0.35
CA ASN A 193 -18.70 -13.92 -0.12
C ASN A 193 -18.33 -14.79 -1.35
N ARG A 194 -17.22 -14.44 -2.03
CA ARG A 194 -16.65 -15.18 -3.15
C ARG A 194 -15.15 -14.88 -3.27
N ASN A 195 -14.40 -15.76 -3.89
CA ASN A 195 -12.97 -15.51 -4.12
C ASN A 195 -12.77 -14.30 -5.05
N VAL A 196 -12.07 -13.27 -4.57
CA VAL A 196 -11.73 -12.03 -5.30
C VAL A 196 -10.21 -11.90 -5.35
N THR A 197 -9.62 -12.32 -6.45
CA THR A 197 -8.16 -12.38 -6.59
C THR A 197 -7.54 -11.01 -6.89
N ILE A 198 -6.23 -10.87 -6.63
CA ILE A 198 -5.44 -9.69 -7.05
C ILE A 198 -5.60 -9.44 -8.56
N ARG A 199 -5.56 -10.51 -9.37
CA ARG A 199 -5.69 -10.42 -10.83
C ARG A 199 -7.02 -9.79 -11.27
N GLU A 200 -8.10 -10.04 -10.54
CA GLU A 200 -9.40 -9.40 -10.78
C GLU A 200 -9.41 -7.93 -10.40
N VAL A 201 -8.80 -7.59 -9.26
CA VAL A 201 -8.83 -6.23 -8.67
C VAL A 201 -7.91 -5.26 -9.41
N GLU A 202 -6.77 -5.74 -9.85
CA GLU A 202 -5.68 -4.93 -10.40
C GLU A 202 -6.10 -4.00 -11.55
N PRO A 203 -6.84 -4.42 -12.59
CA PRO A 203 -7.26 -3.54 -13.67
C PRO A 203 -8.14 -2.38 -13.17
N TYR A 204 -9.02 -2.63 -12.22
CA TYR A 204 -9.87 -1.61 -11.61
C TYR A 204 -9.07 -0.64 -10.75
N PHE A 205 -8.06 -1.15 -10.04
CA PHE A 205 -7.12 -0.35 -9.27
C PHE A 205 -6.32 0.59 -10.18
N LEU A 206 -5.74 0.09 -11.26
CA LEU A 206 -4.98 0.90 -12.22
C LEU A 206 -5.85 1.98 -12.87
N LYS A 207 -7.05 1.64 -13.30
CA LYS A 207 -8.02 2.62 -13.83
C LYS A 207 -8.32 3.72 -12.81
N SER A 208 -8.65 3.31 -11.57
CA SER A 208 -8.97 4.25 -10.49
C SER A 208 -7.77 5.13 -10.12
N PHE A 209 -6.57 4.57 -10.13
CA PHE A 209 -5.33 5.31 -9.88
C PHE A 209 -5.11 6.38 -10.96
N ALA A 210 -5.19 6.02 -12.24
CA ALA A 210 -5.02 6.95 -13.35
C ALA A 210 -6.00 8.13 -13.26
N GLU A 211 -7.27 7.85 -12.97
CA GLU A 211 -8.32 8.87 -12.88
C GLU A 211 -8.12 9.79 -11.66
N VAL A 212 -7.80 9.23 -10.47
CA VAL A 212 -7.62 10.02 -9.26
C VAL A 212 -6.36 10.87 -9.30
N PHE A 213 -5.27 10.33 -9.83
CA PHE A 213 -4.00 11.03 -9.95
C PHE A 213 -3.91 11.89 -11.22
N GLN A 214 -4.91 11.81 -12.11
CA GLN A 214 -4.94 12.54 -13.40
C GLN A 214 -3.65 12.31 -14.18
N CYS A 215 -3.33 11.05 -14.44
CA CYS A 215 -2.10 10.63 -15.12
C CYS A 215 -2.39 9.55 -16.17
N SER A 216 -1.48 9.41 -17.12
CA SER A 216 -1.43 8.26 -18.02
C SER A 216 -0.57 7.16 -17.41
N ILE A 217 -1.01 5.92 -17.58
CA ILE A 217 -0.27 4.73 -17.14
C ILE A 217 0.42 4.09 -18.35
N VAL A 218 1.68 3.73 -18.18
CA VAL A 218 2.49 2.95 -19.14
C VAL A 218 2.98 1.70 -18.42
N MET A 219 2.64 0.54 -18.95
CA MET A 219 3.15 -0.75 -18.44
C MET A 219 4.59 -0.96 -18.88
N THR A 220 5.48 -1.35 -17.96
CA THR A 220 6.92 -1.55 -18.21
C THR A 220 7.43 -2.85 -17.59
#